data_a669592a8282741cd3016ef134a69485
#
_entry.id   a669592a8282741cd3016ef134a69485
#
_cell.length_a   1.000
_cell.length_b   1.000
_cell.length_c   1.000
_cell.angle_alpha   90.00
_cell.angle_beta   90.00
_cell.angle_gamma   90.00
#
_symmetry.space_group_name_H-M   'P 1'
#
loop_
_entity.id
_entity.type
_entity.pdbx_description
1 polymer ?
#
loop_
_entity_poly.entity_id
_entity_poly.type
_entity_poly.pdbx_seq_one_letter_code
_entity_poly.pdbx_strand_id
1 'polypeptide(L)'
;MTINQPAGTAAPPDTAAGTAGTPRRRIIIFASVVLVLLAGVVAFAVTALSPPAAPAAHGTARPLTGTGTGTLTLNLATGAATSEFSGHLSPLGAETGYDNLTFTLTGPSTFTYTGTRTFVAANGDKLFSAITGKGTLTSTTAKSTETDTITGGTGRFAGASGTYTDTVSSVVVSATSASQTSRVTAAAHGQIRY
;
A
#
# COMPACT_ATOMS: atom_id res chain seq x y z
N MET A 1 76.87 -29.84 42.10
CA MET A 1 77.09 -30.27 40.72
C MET A 1 76.07 -29.65 39.81
N THR A 2 76.54 -28.73 39.05
CA THR A 2 75.81 -27.78 38.22
C THR A 2 75.44 -28.44 36.88
N ILE A 3 74.19 -28.35 36.41
CA ILE A 3 73.94 -28.54 35.00
C ILE A 3 72.84 -27.55 34.54
N ASN A 4 73.25 -26.83 33.54
CA ASN A 4 72.66 -25.82 32.78
C ASN A 4 71.27 -26.15 32.15
N GLN A 5 70.40 -25.18 32.16
CA GLN A 5 69.17 -25.05 31.35
C GLN A 5 69.50 -24.28 30.08
N PRO A 6 68.93 -24.60 28.90
CA PRO A 6 68.81 -23.65 27.83
C PRO A 6 67.39 -23.13 27.73
N ALA A 7 67.34 -21.86 27.44
CA ALA A 7 66.12 -21.04 27.23
C ALA A 7 65.26 -21.52 26.04
N GLY A 8 64.00 -21.73 26.29
CA GLY A 8 62.94 -21.90 25.25
C GLY A 8 62.32 -20.59 24.89
N THR A 9 62.41 -20.28 23.64
CA THR A 9 61.87 -19.07 22.97
C THR A 9 60.37 -19.02 23.07
N ALA A 10 59.86 -17.93 23.63
CA ALA A 10 58.44 -17.63 23.64
C ALA A 10 57.96 -17.22 22.23
N ALA A 11 56.91 -17.86 21.76
CA ALA A 11 56.15 -17.44 20.58
C ALA A 11 55.23 -16.26 20.93
N PRO A 12 55.03 -15.31 20.02
CA PRO A 12 54.14 -14.15 20.24
C PRO A 12 52.67 -14.58 20.19
N PRO A 13 51.77 -13.90 20.93
CA PRO A 13 50.36 -14.20 20.91
C PRO A 13 49.72 -13.75 19.59
N ASP A 14 49.01 -14.65 18.94
CA ASP A 14 48.16 -14.41 17.83
C ASP A 14 47.03 -13.46 18.26
N THR A 15 47.07 -12.23 17.76
CA THR A 15 46.01 -11.25 17.90
C THR A 15 44.93 -11.58 16.88
N ALA A 16 43.95 -12.40 17.24
CA ALA A 16 42.75 -12.59 16.48
C ALA A 16 41.95 -11.28 16.51
N ALA A 17 42.08 -10.48 15.45
CA ALA A 17 41.24 -9.35 15.18
C ALA A 17 39.83 -9.86 14.89
N GLY A 18 38.95 -9.73 15.88
CA GLY A 18 37.51 -9.90 15.72
C GLY A 18 36.98 -8.85 14.77
N THR A 19 36.71 -9.23 13.54
CA THR A 19 35.96 -8.41 12.59
C THR A 19 34.54 -8.31 13.08
N ALA A 20 34.24 -7.18 13.71
CA ALA A 20 32.85 -6.73 13.97
C ALA A 20 32.12 -6.66 12.63
N GLY A 21 31.23 -7.62 12.42
CA GLY A 21 30.35 -7.66 11.25
C GLY A 21 29.45 -6.43 11.23
N THR A 22 29.78 -5.49 10.38
CA THR A 22 29.02 -4.27 10.14
C THR A 22 27.63 -4.63 9.60
N PRO A 23 26.53 -4.04 10.11
CA PRO A 23 25.16 -4.30 9.64
C PRO A 23 24.84 -3.59 8.30
N ARG A 24 25.81 -3.56 7.37
CA ARG A 24 25.66 -2.88 6.08
C ARG A 24 24.89 -3.65 5.01
N ARG A 25 24.57 -4.93 5.23
CA ARG A 25 23.89 -5.74 4.20
C ARG A 25 22.37 -5.56 4.13
N ARG A 26 21.74 -5.02 5.16
CA ARG A 26 20.27 -4.85 5.17
C ARG A 26 19.78 -3.58 4.47
N ILE A 27 20.61 -2.55 4.34
CA ILE A 27 20.22 -1.27 3.73
C ILE A 27 20.31 -1.33 2.19
N ILE A 28 21.15 -2.20 1.62
CA ILE A 28 21.36 -2.28 0.16
C ILE A 28 20.19 -2.95 -0.55
N ILE A 29 19.43 -3.82 0.13
CA ILE A 29 18.31 -4.53 -0.48
C ILE A 29 17.12 -3.59 -0.72
N PHE A 30 16.92 -2.59 0.14
CA PHE A 30 15.82 -1.62 -0.02
C PHE A 30 16.06 -0.57 -1.10
N ALA A 31 17.31 -0.18 -1.34
CA ALA A 31 17.64 0.77 -2.40
C ALA A 31 17.53 0.14 -3.81
N SER A 32 17.74 -1.18 -3.93
CA SER A 32 17.65 -1.88 -5.22
C SER A 32 16.21 -2.14 -5.66
N VAL A 33 15.25 -2.23 -4.72
CA VAL A 33 13.83 -2.48 -5.03
C VAL A 33 13.16 -1.24 -5.65
N VAL A 34 13.60 -0.03 -5.29
CA VAL A 34 13.09 1.21 -5.89
C VAL A 34 13.62 1.40 -7.32
N LEU A 35 14.76 0.82 -7.68
CA LEU A 35 15.40 1.03 -8.98
C LEU A 35 14.87 0.12 -10.10
N VAL A 36 14.21 -1.01 -9.78
CA VAL A 36 13.70 -1.95 -10.80
C VAL A 36 12.42 -1.46 -11.48
N LEU A 37 11.67 -0.54 -10.87
CA LEU A 37 10.44 0.02 -11.48
C LEU A 37 10.69 1.04 -12.61
N LEU A 38 11.93 1.44 -12.89
CA LEU A 38 12.26 2.44 -13.89
C LEU A 38 12.39 1.91 -15.34
N ALA A 39 12.29 0.60 -15.58
CA ALA A 39 12.61 0.04 -16.90
C ALA A 39 11.41 -0.45 -17.74
N GLY A 40 10.17 -0.13 -17.39
CA GLY A 40 9.01 -0.70 -18.08
C GLY A 40 7.83 0.23 -18.32
N VAL A 41 8.04 1.52 -18.68
CA VAL A 41 6.92 2.34 -19.16
C VAL A 41 6.68 2.08 -20.63
N VAL A 42 5.91 1.04 -20.95
CA VAL A 42 5.21 0.96 -22.24
C VAL A 42 3.92 1.76 -22.08
N ALA A 43 3.88 2.96 -22.61
CA ALA A 43 2.68 3.78 -22.66
C ALA A 43 1.65 3.12 -23.58
N PHE A 44 0.71 2.38 -23.03
CA PHE A 44 -0.54 2.06 -23.72
C PHE A 44 -1.43 3.31 -23.62
N ALA A 45 -1.61 3.99 -24.75
CA ALA A 45 -2.66 4.98 -24.91
C ALA A 45 -4.02 4.25 -24.86
N VAL A 46 -4.60 4.13 -23.68
CA VAL A 46 -5.98 3.73 -23.51
C VAL A 46 -6.83 4.93 -23.89
N THR A 47 -7.46 4.89 -25.08
CA THR A 47 -8.55 5.80 -25.40
C THR A 47 -9.66 5.57 -24.38
N ALA A 48 -9.80 6.51 -23.45
CA ALA A 48 -10.86 6.47 -22.45
C ALA A 48 -12.21 6.60 -23.18
N LEU A 49 -12.88 5.47 -23.40
CA LEU A 49 -14.31 5.47 -23.61
C LEU A 49 -14.92 6.03 -22.34
N SER A 50 -15.55 7.18 -22.43
CA SER A 50 -16.29 7.75 -21.29
C SER A 50 -17.29 6.69 -20.81
N PRO A 51 -17.25 6.29 -19.54
CA PRO A 51 -18.22 5.35 -19.01
C PRO A 51 -19.63 5.94 -19.20
N PRO A 52 -20.64 5.11 -19.51
CA PRO A 52 -22.01 5.57 -19.59
C PRO A 52 -22.37 6.28 -18.28
N ALA A 53 -23.05 7.43 -18.40
CA ALA A 53 -23.45 8.19 -17.24
C ALA A 53 -24.24 7.29 -16.28
N ALA A 54 -23.79 7.19 -15.04
CA ALA A 54 -24.48 6.43 -14.00
C ALA A 54 -25.92 6.98 -13.88
N PRO A 55 -26.95 6.13 -13.68
CA PRO A 55 -28.32 6.58 -13.44
C PRO A 55 -28.31 7.62 -12.32
N ALA A 56 -29.07 8.70 -12.49
CA ALA A 56 -29.16 9.75 -11.48
C ALA A 56 -29.60 9.14 -10.15
N ALA A 57 -28.81 9.33 -9.11
CA ALA A 57 -29.15 8.82 -7.78
C ALA A 57 -30.39 9.53 -7.26
N HIS A 58 -31.38 8.74 -6.89
CA HIS A 58 -32.62 9.21 -6.30
C HIS A 58 -32.47 9.25 -4.78
N GLY A 59 -32.00 10.36 -4.21
CA GLY A 59 -31.86 10.45 -2.76
C GLY A 59 -31.18 11.75 -2.29
N THR A 60 -31.42 12.08 -1.02
CA THR A 60 -30.74 13.19 -0.36
C THR A 60 -29.27 12.83 -0.08
N ALA A 61 -28.37 13.78 -0.28
CA ALA A 61 -26.96 13.61 0.09
C ALA A 61 -26.86 13.37 1.61
N ARG A 62 -26.08 12.37 1.99
CA ARG A 62 -25.81 11.99 3.38
C ARG A 62 -24.30 12.02 3.63
N PRO A 63 -23.85 12.39 4.83
CA PRO A 63 -22.45 12.26 5.19
C PRO A 63 -21.97 10.82 5.02
N LEU A 64 -20.76 10.66 4.47
CA LEU A 64 -20.03 9.42 4.43
C LEU A 64 -18.76 9.64 5.23
N THR A 65 -18.63 8.95 6.36
CA THR A 65 -17.46 9.03 7.24
C THR A 65 -17.14 7.66 7.79
N GLY A 66 -15.86 7.37 7.96
CA GLY A 66 -15.47 6.08 8.52
C GLY A 66 -13.98 5.89 8.70
N THR A 67 -13.62 4.75 9.25
CA THR A 67 -12.24 4.32 9.41
C THR A 67 -12.13 2.84 9.11
N GLY A 68 -11.01 2.44 8.54
CA GLY A 68 -10.72 1.05 8.23
C GLY A 68 -9.27 0.68 8.42
N THR A 69 -9.02 -0.61 8.52
CA THR A 69 -7.68 -1.20 8.56
C THR A 69 -7.62 -2.41 7.63
N GLY A 70 -6.46 -2.65 7.05
CA GLY A 70 -6.33 -3.73 6.09
C GLY A 70 -4.90 -4.12 5.79
N THR A 71 -4.78 -4.98 4.80
CA THR A 71 -3.51 -5.44 4.25
C THR A 71 -3.49 -5.17 2.76
N LEU A 72 -2.41 -4.57 2.27
CA LEU A 72 -2.17 -4.32 0.85
C LEU A 72 -0.98 -5.16 0.41
N THR A 73 -1.13 -5.87 -0.70
CA THR A 73 -0.06 -6.62 -1.37
C THR A 73 0.21 -6.00 -2.73
N LEU A 74 1.44 -5.51 -2.91
CA LEU A 74 1.92 -4.84 -4.13
C LEU A 74 2.89 -5.74 -4.87
N ASN A 75 2.66 -5.95 -6.17
CA ASN A 75 3.62 -6.54 -7.10
C ASN A 75 4.60 -5.44 -7.56
N LEU A 76 5.87 -5.59 -7.21
CA LEU A 76 6.89 -4.57 -7.46
C LEU A 76 7.32 -4.47 -8.94
N ALA A 77 7.07 -5.51 -9.74
CA ALA A 77 7.42 -5.50 -11.16
C ALA A 77 6.36 -4.79 -12.02
N THR A 78 5.09 -4.87 -11.62
CA THR A 78 3.96 -4.37 -12.43
C THR A 78 3.28 -3.15 -11.83
N GLY A 79 3.49 -2.87 -10.55
CA GLY A 79 2.74 -1.87 -9.80
C GLY A 79 1.31 -2.28 -9.46
N ALA A 80 0.87 -3.48 -9.86
CA ALA A 80 -0.45 -3.99 -9.50
C ALA A 80 -0.51 -4.34 -8.01
N ALA A 81 -1.61 -3.98 -7.37
CA ALA A 81 -1.82 -4.29 -5.97
C ALA A 81 -3.26 -4.69 -5.69
N THR A 82 -3.43 -5.51 -4.66
CA THR A 82 -4.71 -5.84 -4.07
C THR A 82 -4.70 -5.47 -2.59
N SER A 83 -5.83 -5.02 -2.06
CA SER A 83 -6.00 -4.87 -0.62
C SER A 83 -7.25 -5.59 -0.15
N GLU A 84 -7.22 -6.05 1.09
CA GLU A 84 -8.37 -6.52 1.85
C GLU A 84 -8.44 -5.72 3.13
N PHE A 85 -9.63 -5.26 3.49
CA PHE A 85 -9.81 -4.39 4.64
C PHE A 85 -11.14 -4.67 5.36
N SER A 86 -11.22 -4.17 6.58
CA SER A 86 -12.44 -4.12 7.37
C SER A 86 -12.51 -2.81 8.13
N GLY A 87 -13.72 -2.36 8.43
CA GLY A 87 -13.91 -1.10 9.10
C GLY A 87 -15.36 -0.81 9.47
N HIS A 88 -15.60 0.47 9.68
CA HIS A 88 -16.92 1.02 9.87
C HIS A 88 -17.06 2.27 8.99
N LEU A 89 -17.98 2.24 8.05
CA LEU A 89 -18.29 3.35 7.16
C LEU A 89 -19.76 3.72 7.29
N SER A 90 -20.06 4.93 7.75
CA SER A 90 -21.41 5.46 7.69
C SER A 90 -21.75 5.80 6.22
N PRO A 91 -22.87 5.36 5.66
CA PRO A 91 -24.00 4.67 6.29
C PRO A 91 -23.99 3.13 6.10
N LEU A 92 -22.89 2.52 5.73
CA LEU A 92 -22.81 1.05 5.53
C LEU A 92 -22.89 0.30 6.86
N GLY A 93 -22.34 0.89 7.94
CA GLY A 93 -22.11 0.22 9.20
C GLY A 93 -20.79 -0.53 9.22
N ALA A 94 -20.70 -1.64 9.92
CA ALA A 94 -19.56 -2.55 9.85
C ALA A 94 -19.46 -3.14 8.44
N GLU A 95 -18.24 -3.17 7.93
CA GLU A 95 -18.00 -3.57 6.55
C GLU A 95 -16.71 -4.37 6.42
N THR A 96 -16.61 -5.09 5.32
CA THR A 96 -15.37 -5.59 4.74
C THR A 96 -15.25 -5.10 3.32
N GLY A 97 -14.06 -5.18 2.72
CA GLY A 97 -13.93 -4.81 1.33
C GLY A 97 -12.60 -5.21 0.75
N TYR A 98 -12.47 -4.92 -0.54
CA TYR A 98 -11.25 -5.18 -1.29
C TYR A 98 -11.04 -4.11 -2.35
N ASP A 99 -9.76 -3.86 -2.65
CA ASP A 99 -9.32 -2.96 -3.72
C ASP A 99 -8.52 -3.73 -4.76
N ASN A 100 -8.64 -3.27 -6.02
CA ASN A 100 -7.71 -3.58 -7.09
C ASN A 100 -7.09 -2.27 -7.56
N LEU A 101 -5.78 -2.13 -7.41
CA LEU A 101 -5.06 -0.88 -7.60
C LEU A 101 -3.90 -1.05 -8.59
N THR A 102 -3.53 0.04 -9.24
CA THR A 102 -2.30 0.14 -10.02
C THR A 102 -1.53 1.36 -9.57
N PHE A 103 -0.31 1.14 -9.07
CA PHE A 103 0.60 2.17 -8.59
C PHE A 103 1.61 2.56 -9.66
N THR A 104 1.93 3.85 -9.72
CA THR A 104 2.96 4.41 -10.60
C THR A 104 3.83 5.36 -9.78
N LEU A 105 5.15 5.14 -9.79
CA LEU A 105 6.10 6.10 -9.22
C LEU A 105 6.17 7.33 -10.11
N THR A 106 6.05 8.51 -9.52
CA THR A 106 6.15 9.81 -10.19
C THR A 106 7.41 10.56 -9.80
N GLY A 107 8.21 10.00 -8.90
CA GLY A 107 9.49 10.51 -8.42
C GLY A 107 10.14 9.55 -7.44
N PRO A 108 11.31 9.89 -6.88
CA PRO A 108 12.04 8.99 -5.97
C PRO A 108 11.28 8.62 -4.70
N SER A 109 10.35 9.48 -4.26
CA SER A 109 9.56 9.28 -3.03
C SER A 109 8.08 9.64 -3.23
N THR A 110 7.61 9.77 -4.47
CA THR A 110 6.23 10.13 -4.79
C THR A 110 5.60 9.11 -5.72
N PHE A 111 4.31 8.90 -5.56
CA PHE A 111 3.54 7.95 -6.38
C PHE A 111 2.11 8.44 -6.60
N THR A 112 1.51 7.90 -7.65
CA THR A 112 0.06 7.96 -7.90
C THR A 112 -0.48 6.55 -8.04
N TYR A 113 -1.77 6.40 -7.88
CA TYR A 113 -2.47 5.14 -8.14
C TYR A 113 -3.90 5.38 -8.56
N THR A 114 -4.44 4.40 -9.27
CA THR A 114 -5.85 4.34 -9.66
C THR A 114 -6.36 2.93 -9.43
N GLY A 115 -7.67 2.77 -9.34
CA GLY A 115 -8.26 1.45 -9.20
C GLY A 115 -9.73 1.45 -8.88
N THR A 116 -10.18 0.35 -8.32
CA THR A 116 -11.57 0.12 -7.92
C THR A 116 -11.62 -0.42 -6.50
N ARG A 117 -12.68 -0.06 -5.79
CA ARG A 117 -13.01 -0.52 -4.44
C ARG A 117 -14.40 -1.13 -4.40
N THR A 118 -14.53 -2.22 -3.66
CA THR A 118 -15.80 -2.80 -3.30
C THR A 118 -15.91 -2.90 -1.79
N PHE A 119 -16.90 -2.23 -1.23
CA PHE A 119 -17.33 -2.45 0.15
C PHE A 119 -18.46 -3.49 0.19
N VAL A 120 -18.49 -4.29 1.23
CA VAL A 120 -19.53 -5.26 1.53
C VAL A 120 -20.07 -4.99 2.92
N ALA A 121 -21.27 -4.48 3.01
CA ALA A 121 -21.97 -4.25 4.27
C ALA A 121 -22.35 -5.59 4.95
N ALA A 122 -22.62 -5.55 6.25
CA ALA A 122 -22.95 -6.76 7.03
C ALA A 122 -24.16 -7.55 6.51
N ASN A 123 -25.08 -6.91 5.80
CA ASN A 123 -26.25 -7.56 5.16
C ASN A 123 -25.98 -8.08 3.74
N GLY A 124 -24.73 -7.95 3.25
CA GLY A 124 -24.32 -8.36 1.90
C GLY A 124 -24.52 -7.33 0.80
N ASP A 125 -25.14 -6.18 1.06
CA ASP A 125 -25.23 -5.09 0.09
C ASP A 125 -23.81 -4.57 -0.22
N LYS A 126 -23.58 -4.18 -1.47
CA LYS A 126 -22.27 -3.71 -1.95
C LYS A 126 -22.33 -2.25 -2.37
N LEU A 127 -21.22 -1.56 -2.14
CA LEU A 127 -20.95 -0.22 -2.67
C LEU A 127 -19.66 -0.28 -3.51
N PHE A 128 -19.71 0.34 -4.69
CA PHE A 128 -18.59 0.37 -5.64
C PHE A 128 -18.04 1.77 -5.77
N SER A 129 -16.73 1.92 -5.85
CA SER A 129 -16.09 3.19 -6.19
C SER A 129 -14.89 3.01 -7.13
N ALA A 130 -14.61 4.09 -7.87
CA ALA A 130 -13.37 4.27 -8.61
C ALA A 130 -12.42 5.14 -7.78
N ILE A 131 -11.16 4.75 -7.69
CA ILE A 131 -10.14 5.38 -6.86
C ILE A 131 -9.13 6.13 -7.72
N THR A 132 -8.75 7.32 -7.28
CA THR A 132 -7.58 8.05 -7.77
C THR A 132 -6.82 8.62 -6.56
N GLY A 133 -5.55 8.25 -6.42
CA GLY A 133 -4.76 8.65 -5.26
C GLY A 133 -3.35 9.11 -5.61
N LYS A 134 -2.76 9.86 -4.69
CA LYS A 134 -1.36 10.29 -4.73
C LYS A 134 -0.77 10.32 -3.34
N GLY A 135 0.54 10.09 -3.26
CA GLY A 135 1.17 10.03 -1.96
C GLY A 135 2.69 10.14 -2.00
N THR A 136 3.25 10.01 -0.82
CA THR A 136 4.69 9.97 -0.58
C THR A 136 5.06 8.69 0.16
N LEU A 137 6.28 8.23 -0.07
CA LEU A 137 6.82 7.02 0.56
C LEU A 137 8.21 7.27 1.16
N THR A 138 8.52 6.49 2.16
CA THR A 138 9.86 6.29 2.72
C THR A 138 10.27 4.83 2.50
N SER A 139 11.36 4.39 3.11
CA SER A 139 11.79 2.98 3.04
C SER A 139 10.80 2.00 3.67
N THR A 140 9.96 2.44 4.61
CA THR A 140 9.09 1.56 5.40
C THR A 140 7.66 2.03 5.54
N THR A 141 7.35 3.27 5.15
CA THR A 141 6.01 3.86 5.29
C THR A 141 5.57 4.57 4.04
N ALA A 142 4.27 4.69 3.84
CA ALA A 142 3.69 5.60 2.86
C ALA A 142 2.49 6.32 3.46
N LYS A 143 2.24 7.53 2.94
CA LYS A 143 1.05 8.32 3.22
C LYS A 143 0.46 8.79 1.91
N SER A 144 -0.84 8.70 1.77
CA SER A 144 -1.54 9.16 0.58
C SER A 144 -2.88 9.80 0.93
N THR A 145 -3.36 10.57 -0.02
CA THR A 145 -4.74 11.02 -0.09
C THR A 145 -5.33 10.50 -1.37
N GLU A 146 -6.51 9.91 -1.30
CA GLU A 146 -7.25 9.44 -2.46
C GLU A 146 -8.62 10.10 -2.54
N THR A 147 -9.14 10.19 -3.74
CA THR A 147 -10.52 10.57 -4.03
C THR A 147 -11.20 9.35 -4.62
N ASP A 148 -12.29 8.98 -4.00
CA ASP A 148 -13.17 7.90 -4.42
C ASP A 148 -14.44 8.48 -5.04
N THR A 149 -14.75 8.04 -6.24
CA THR A 149 -16.01 8.34 -6.92
C THR A 149 -16.92 7.13 -6.84
N ILE A 150 -18.04 7.25 -6.16
CA ILE A 150 -19.04 6.17 -6.04
C ILE A 150 -19.67 5.94 -7.41
N THR A 151 -19.60 4.71 -7.91
CA THR A 151 -20.05 4.29 -9.24
C THR A 151 -21.33 3.47 -9.21
N GLY A 152 -21.86 3.17 -8.02
CA GLY A 152 -23.06 2.39 -7.82
C GLY A 152 -22.95 1.41 -6.67
N GLY A 153 -23.85 0.42 -6.66
CA GLY A 153 -23.87 -0.63 -5.65
C GLY A 153 -24.96 -1.64 -5.89
N THR A 154 -25.21 -2.48 -4.89
CA THR A 154 -26.32 -3.45 -4.88
C THR A 154 -27.24 -3.21 -3.68
N GLY A 155 -28.42 -3.84 -3.69
CA GLY A 155 -29.39 -3.70 -2.61
C GLY A 155 -29.76 -2.24 -2.37
N ARG A 156 -29.64 -1.76 -1.13
CA ARG A 156 -29.96 -0.36 -0.79
C ARG A 156 -29.05 0.67 -1.44
N PHE A 157 -27.90 0.26 -1.99
CA PHE A 157 -26.96 1.15 -2.69
C PHE A 157 -27.08 1.07 -4.21
N ALA A 158 -28.12 0.41 -4.74
CA ALA A 158 -28.39 0.42 -6.17
C ALA A 158 -28.56 1.84 -6.68
N GLY A 159 -27.76 2.25 -7.68
CA GLY A 159 -27.75 3.62 -8.20
C GLY A 159 -27.07 4.65 -7.28
N ALA A 160 -26.35 4.22 -6.25
CA ALA A 160 -25.61 5.13 -5.39
C ALA A 160 -24.58 5.96 -6.16
N SER A 161 -24.41 7.21 -5.75
CA SER A 161 -23.43 8.14 -6.30
C SER A 161 -22.86 9.05 -5.21
N GLY A 162 -21.76 9.72 -5.50
CA GLY A 162 -21.12 10.65 -4.57
C GLY A 162 -19.60 10.58 -4.66
N THR A 163 -18.96 11.32 -3.80
CA THR A 163 -17.50 11.35 -3.68
C THR A 163 -17.08 11.43 -2.22
N TYR A 164 -15.97 10.83 -1.91
CA TYR A 164 -15.32 10.97 -0.62
C TYR A 164 -13.80 10.96 -0.77
N THR A 165 -13.12 11.43 0.25
CA THR A 165 -11.67 11.46 0.32
C THR A 165 -11.22 10.54 1.44
N ASP A 166 -10.20 9.71 1.17
CA ASP A 166 -9.51 8.95 2.19
C ASP A 166 -8.12 9.50 2.44
N THR A 167 -7.78 9.60 3.72
CA THR A 167 -6.39 9.76 4.16
C THR A 167 -5.86 8.39 4.57
N VAL A 168 -4.84 7.93 3.86
CA VAL A 168 -4.31 6.58 4.00
C VAL A 168 -2.88 6.62 4.54
N SER A 169 -2.60 5.76 5.51
CA SER A 169 -1.25 5.51 6.01
C SER A 169 -0.94 4.03 5.92
N SER A 170 0.27 3.69 5.49
CA SER A 170 0.71 2.31 5.41
C SER A 170 2.11 2.09 5.98
N VAL A 171 2.33 0.90 6.53
CA VAL A 171 3.62 0.44 7.06
C VAL A 171 3.96 -0.90 6.43
N VAL A 172 5.15 -1.01 5.86
CA VAL A 172 5.65 -2.26 5.27
C VAL A 172 5.85 -3.29 6.38
N VAL A 173 5.23 -4.46 6.24
CA VAL A 173 5.38 -5.59 7.19
C VAL A 173 6.25 -6.70 6.63
N SER A 174 6.30 -6.86 5.31
CA SER A 174 7.23 -7.76 4.63
C SER A 174 7.50 -7.29 3.20
N ALA A 175 8.69 -7.62 2.70
CA ALA A 175 9.06 -7.35 1.31
C ALA A 175 10.03 -8.41 0.80
N THR A 176 9.87 -8.77 -0.48
CA THR A 176 10.79 -9.59 -1.28
C THR A 176 11.25 -8.75 -2.48
N SER A 177 12.02 -9.35 -3.40
CA SER A 177 12.35 -8.71 -4.67
C SER A 177 11.14 -8.58 -5.63
N ALA A 178 10.08 -9.36 -5.42
CA ALA A 178 8.91 -9.41 -6.31
C ALA A 178 7.67 -8.74 -5.72
N SER A 179 7.53 -8.71 -4.40
CA SER A 179 6.31 -8.23 -3.75
C SER A 179 6.57 -7.55 -2.41
N GLN A 180 5.66 -6.66 -2.05
CA GLN A 180 5.63 -5.99 -0.75
C GLN A 180 4.25 -6.14 -0.13
N THR A 181 4.21 -6.46 1.16
CA THR A 181 2.99 -6.46 1.96
C THR A 181 3.04 -5.34 2.99
N SER A 182 1.97 -4.59 3.09
CA SER A 182 1.85 -3.45 4.03
C SER A 182 0.58 -3.56 4.83
N ARG A 183 0.63 -3.14 6.11
CA ARG A 183 -0.57 -2.85 6.89
C ARG A 183 -1.04 -1.45 6.55
N VAL A 184 -2.33 -1.29 6.34
CA VAL A 184 -2.97 -0.03 5.93
C VAL A 184 -3.97 0.42 6.98
N THR A 185 -4.05 1.74 7.20
CA THR A 185 -5.12 2.41 7.95
C THR A 185 -5.66 3.55 7.09
N ALA A 186 -6.98 3.72 7.07
CA ALA A 186 -7.65 4.75 6.30
C ALA A 186 -8.71 5.47 7.12
N ALA A 187 -8.94 6.75 6.78
CA ALA A 187 -10.04 7.56 7.33
C ALA A 187 -10.75 8.27 6.18
N ALA A 188 -12.04 7.96 6.04
CA ALA A 188 -12.92 8.44 4.98
C ALA A 188 -13.75 9.65 5.41
N HIS A 189 -13.93 10.60 4.49
CA HIS A 189 -14.83 11.75 4.67
C HIS A 189 -15.40 12.21 3.33
N GLY A 190 -16.72 12.35 3.23
CA GLY A 190 -17.37 12.81 2.02
C GLY A 190 -18.90 12.73 2.06
N GLN A 191 -19.49 12.45 0.92
CA GLN A 191 -20.95 12.38 0.76
C GLN A 191 -21.37 11.25 -0.18
N ILE A 192 -22.51 10.65 0.11
CA ILE A 192 -23.17 9.62 -0.69
C ILE A 192 -24.65 9.97 -0.88
N ARG A 193 -25.20 9.58 -2.02
CA ARG A 193 -26.64 9.58 -2.34
C ARG A 193 -27.05 8.18 -2.77
N TYR A 194 -28.17 7.69 -2.27
CA TYR A 194 -28.73 6.36 -2.60
C TYR A 194 -30.19 6.28 -2.17
#